data_70d1f5baf788e315fb173b162774c69a
#
_entry.id   70d1f5baf788e315fb173b162774c69a
#
_cell.length_a   1.000
_cell.length_b   1.000
_cell.length_c   1.000
_cell.angle_alpha   90.00
_cell.angle_beta   90.00
_cell.angle_gamma   90.00
#
_symmetry.space_group_name_H-M   'P 1'
#
loop_
_entity.id
_entity.type
_entity.pdbx_description
1 polymer ?
#
loop_
_entity_poly.entity_id
_entity_poly.type
_entity_poly.pdbx_seq_one_letter_code
_entity_poly.pdbx_strand_id
1 'polypeptide(L)'
;MTAFPSDIDISRAASKLPIAEVAARLDIPDEALVPYGRDKAKVERAFLDGLSGRPDGKLILVTAINPTPAGEGKTTTTVGLGDGLNAIGRRAAICLREPSLGPCFGQKGGAAGGGRAQVVPMEDINLHFTGDFHAITSAHNLLAAMVDNHIHWGNALGLDPRRVVWRRVVDMNDRALRDIVVSLGGPSNGMPRETGFDITVASEIMAIVCLASDIADLEARLGRIVVGYRQDRSAVTAADLKATGAMAALLRDAMLPNLVQTLENNPALSLIHI
;
A
#
# COMPACT_ATOMS: atom_id res chain seq x y z
N MET A 1 -14.79 -31.20 -23.11
CA MET A 1 -14.28 -29.80 -23.13
C MET A 1 -13.29 -29.67 -22.00
N THR A 2 -12.01 -29.47 -22.26
CA THR A 2 -11.03 -29.16 -21.21
C THR A 2 -11.41 -27.84 -20.62
N ALA A 3 -11.66 -27.80 -19.32
CA ALA A 3 -11.95 -26.54 -18.59
C ALA A 3 -10.78 -25.56 -18.81
N PHE A 4 -11.10 -24.29 -19.02
CA PHE A 4 -10.08 -23.25 -19.13
C PHE A 4 -9.30 -23.20 -17.81
N PRO A 5 -7.96 -23.13 -17.81
CA PRO A 5 -7.19 -23.07 -16.57
C PRO A 5 -7.57 -21.82 -15.76
N SER A 6 -7.55 -21.94 -14.43
CA SER A 6 -7.81 -20.81 -13.56
C SER A 6 -6.64 -19.80 -13.61
N ASP A 7 -6.87 -18.54 -13.18
CA ASP A 7 -5.83 -17.50 -13.14
C ASP A 7 -4.61 -17.95 -12.34
N ILE A 8 -4.82 -18.67 -11.24
CA ILE A 8 -3.74 -19.19 -10.40
C ILE A 8 -2.95 -20.32 -11.10
N ASP A 9 -3.63 -21.20 -11.86
CA ASP A 9 -2.95 -22.25 -12.62
C ASP A 9 -2.08 -21.63 -13.71
N ILE A 10 -2.57 -20.59 -14.37
CA ILE A 10 -1.82 -19.84 -15.39
C ILE A 10 -0.58 -19.20 -14.75
N SER A 11 -0.74 -18.55 -13.59
CA SER A 11 0.36 -17.90 -12.86
C SER A 11 1.42 -18.90 -12.42
N ARG A 12 1.01 -20.06 -11.88
CA ARG A 12 1.93 -21.12 -11.43
C ARG A 12 2.68 -21.80 -12.57
N ALA A 13 2.07 -21.87 -13.76
CA ALA A 13 2.69 -22.42 -14.96
C ALA A 13 3.65 -21.42 -15.65
N ALA A 14 3.71 -20.16 -15.18
CA ALA A 14 4.53 -19.13 -15.82
C ALA A 14 6.03 -19.42 -15.70
N SER A 15 6.75 -19.22 -16.80
CA SER A 15 8.22 -19.23 -16.81
C SER A 15 8.73 -17.84 -16.43
N LYS A 16 9.13 -17.67 -15.17
CA LYS A 16 9.62 -16.39 -14.64
C LYS A 16 11.12 -16.24 -14.85
N LEU A 17 11.55 -15.06 -15.26
CA LEU A 17 12.95 -14.66 -15.27
C LEU A 17 13.42 -14.23 -13.87
N PRO A 18 14.71 -14.33 -13.55
CA PRO A 18 15.29 -13.63 -12.42
C PRO A 18 14.96 -12.14 -12.45
N ILE A 19 14.62 -11.55 -11.31
CA ILE A 19 14.16 -10.16 -11.27
C ILE A 19 15.21 -9.16 -11.77
N ALA A 20 16.50 -9.47 -11.62
CA ALA A 20 17.58 -8.66 -12.17
C ALA A 20 17.54 -8.56 -13.71
N GLU A 21 17.18 -9.65 -14.40
CA GLU A 21 17.01 -9.64 -15.86
C GLU A 21 15.81 -8.80 -16.29
N VAL A 22 14.75 -8.78 -15.48
CA VAL A 22 13.58 -7.92 -15.72
C VAL A 22 13.94 -6.46 -15.48
N ALA A 23 14.68 -6.16 -14.40
CA ALA A 23 15.18 -4.82 -14.06
C ALA A 23 16.03 -4.22 -15.17
N ALA A 24 16.91 -5.03 -15.76
CA ALA A 24 17.78 -4.60 -16.86
C ALA A 24 17.01 -4.07 -18.08
N ARG A 25 15.76 -4.51 -18.31
CA ARG A 25 14.89 -3.98 -19.38
C ARG A 25 14.45 -2.53 -19.15
N LEU A 26 14.57 -2.04 -17.91
CA LEU A 26 14.29 -0.65 -17.51
C LEU A 26 15.59 0.13 -17.22
N ASP A 27 16.75 -0.41 -17.56
CA ASP A 27 18.07 0.15 -17.23
C ASP A 27 18.28 0.33 -15.70
N ILE A 28 17.65 -0.54 -14.90
CA ILE A 28 17.86 -0.59 -13.45
C ILE A 28 19.01 -1.57 -13.19
N PRO A 29 20.15 -1.12 -12.67
CA PRO A 29 21.29 -1.99 -12.40
C PRO A 29 21.04 -2.87 -11.17
N ASP A 30 21.73 -3.99 -11.08
CA ASP A 30 21.54 -4.99 -10.01
C ASP A 30 21.79 -4.41 -8.61
N GLU A 31 22.80 -3.54 -8.49
CA GLU A 31 23.12 -2.83 -7.25
C GLU A 31 22.02 -1.86 -6.76
N ALA A 32 21.08 -1.50 -7.62
CA ALA A 32 19.91 -0.68 -7.27
C ALA A 32 18.69 -1.52 -6.87
N LEU A 33 18.86 -2.84 -6.74
CA LEU A 33 17.78 -3.74 -6.33
C LEU A 33 17.95 -4.21 -4.88
N VAL A 34 16.85 -4.20 -4.15
CA VAL A 34 16.70 -4.90 -2.86
C VAL A 34 15.89 -6.16 -3.11
N PRO A 35 16.51 -7.35 -3.24
CA PRO A 35 15.81 -8.57 -3.60
C PRO A 35 14.83 -9.05 -2.51
N TYR A 36 13.65 -9.43 -2.93
CA TYR A 36 12.65 -10.14 -2.13
C TYR A 36 12.43 -11.53 -2.72
N GLY A 37 13.44 -12.40 -2.59
CA GLY A 37 13.50 -13.68 -3.27
C GLY A 37 14.00 -13.53 -4.72
N ARG A 38 13.62 -14.47 -5.59
CA ARG A 38 14.12 -14.53 -6.97
C ARG A 38 13.31 -13.68 -7.96
N ASP A 39 12.01 -13.53 -7.67
CA ASP A 39 11.01 -13.07 -8.64
C ASP A 39 10.51 -11.65 -8.34
N LYS A 40 10.98 -11.03 -7.26
CA LYS A 40 10.56 -9.71 -6.78
C LYS A 40 11.75 -8.93 -6.26
N ALA A 41 11.71 -7.61 -6.37
CA ALA A 41 12.66 -6.72 -5.72
C ALA A 41 11.99 -5.38 -5.41
N LYS A 42 12.58 -4.61 -4.50
CA LYS A 42 12.34 -3.17 -4.42
C LYS A 42 13.45 -2.43 -5.17
N VAL A 43 13.13 -1.23 -5.66
CA VAL A 43 14.11 -0.37 -6.32
C VAL A 43 14.60 0.66 -5.32
N GLU A 44 15.91 0.78 -5.18
CA GLU A 44 16.60 1.67 -4.26
C GLU A 44 16.27 3.15 -4.52
N ARG A 45 16.07 3.90 -3.45
CA ARG A 45 15.74 5.33 -3.52
C ARG A 45 16.84 6.15 -4.22
N ALA A 46 18.10 5.84 -3.94
CA ALA A 46 19.23 6.54 -4.56
C ALA A 46 19.22 6.45 -6.09
N PHE A 47 18.80 5.31 -6.66
CA PHE A 47 18.61 5.16 -8.09
C PHE A 47 17.50 6.07 -8.61
N LEU A 48 16.34 6.08 -7.92
CA LEU A 48 15.21 6.93 -8.32
C LEU A 48 15.55 8.41 -8.29
N ASP A 49 16.26 8.86 -7.26
CA ASP A 49 16.71 10.26 -7.14
C ASP A 49 17.66 10.64 -8.28
N GLY A 50 18.48 9.69 -8.74
CA GLY A 50 19.38 9.87 -9.90
C GLY A 50 18.66 9.98 -11.25
N LEU A 51 17.36 9.68 -11.32
CA LEU A 51 16.55 9.86 -12.54
C LEU A 51 16.06 11.30 -12.72
N SER A 52 16.12 12.13 -11.69
CA SER A 52 15.74 13.54 -11.77
C SER A 52 16.57 14.24 -12.85
N GLY A 53 15.92 14.79 -13.88
CA GLY A 53 16.59 15.41 -15.03
C GLY A 53 16.63 14.54 -16.30
N ARG A 54 16.17 13.30 -16.25
CA ARG A 54 15.86 12.54 -17.47
C ARG A 54 14.54 13.03 -18.08
N PRO A 55 14.37 12.97 -19.40
CA PRO A 55 13.08 13.27 -20.03
C PRO A 55 12.00 12.30 -19.54
N ASP A 56 10.82 12.83 -19.23
CA ASP A 56 9.68 12.00 -18.85
C ASP A 56 9.21 11.13 -20.01
N GLY A 57 8.81 9.90 -19.69
CA GLY A 57 8.11 9.02 -20.61
C GLY A 57 6.67 9.51 -20.86
N LYS A 58 6.00 8.87 -21.81
CA LYS A 58 4.55 9.12 -22.02
C LYS A 58 3.75 8.33 -20.99
N LEU A 59 2.93 9.03 -20.23
CA LEU A 59 2.00 8.43 -19.28
C LEU A 59 0.67 8.09 -19.97
N ILE A 60 0.25 6.83 -19.84
CA ILE A 60 -1.07 6.34 -20.28
C ILE A 60 -1.86 5.94 -19.04
N LEU A 61 -2.88 6.71 -18.68
CA LEU A 61 -3.76 6.39 -17.56
C LEU A 61 -4.91 5.49 -18.02
N VAL A 62 -5.03 4.30 -17.39
CA VAL A 62 -6.17 3.41 -17.56
C VAL A 62 -7.11 3.58 -16.38
N THR A 63 -8.30 4.07 -16.63
CA THR A 63 -9.32 4.35 -15.63
C THR A 63 -10.69 3.82 -16.04
N ALA A 64 -11.69 3.94 -15.16
CA ALA A 64 -13.07 3.59 -15.44
C ALA A 64 -14.01 4.70 -14.94
N ILE A 65 -15.15 4.87 -15.62
CA ILE A 65 -16.13 5.92 -15.30
C ILE A 65 -16.81 5.62 -13.96
N ASN A 66 -17.24 4.39 -13.74
CA ASN A 66 -17.96 3.97 -12.54
C ASN A 66 -17.35 2.71 -11.94
N PRO A 67 -17.33 2.56 -10.60
CA PRO A 67 -17.02 1.29 -9.97
C PRO A 67 -18.18 0.29 -10.16
N THR A 68 -17.85 -0.98 -10.35
CA THR A 68 -18.82 -2.08 -10.38
C THR A 68 -18.47 -3.16 -9.34
N PRO A 69 -19.43 -3.95 -8.85
CA PRO A 69 -19.15 -5.03 -7.90
C PRO A 69 -18.13 -6.06 -8.42
N ALA A 70 -18.19 -6.39 -9.69
CA ALA A 70 -17.31 -7.38 -10.33
C ALA A 70 -15.92 -6.81 -10.72
N GLY A 71 -15.74 -5.49 -10.63
CA GLY A 71 -14.56 -4.81 -11.19
C GLY A 71 -14.72 -4.47 -12.67
N GLU A 72 -13.89 -3.56 -13.17
CA GLU A 72 -14.01 -2.99 -14.52
C GLU A 72 -12.87 -3.45 -15.47
N GLY A 73 -11.99 -4.34 -14.99
CA GLY A 73 -10.88 -4.85 -15.79
C GLY A 73 -9.71 -3.88 -16.01
N LYS A 74 -9.61 -2.81 -15.21
CA LYS A 74 -8.52 -1.82 -15.34
C LYS A 74 -7.14 -2.46 -15.32
N THR A 75 -6.86 -3.30 -14.32
CA THR A 75 -5.58 -3.99 -14.19
C THR A 75 -5.28 -4.89 -15.38
N THR A 76 -6.24 -5.73 -15.79
CA THR A 76 -6.10 -6.61 -16.95
C THR A 76 -5.83 -5.82 -18.23
N THR A 77 -6.55 -4.69 -18.43
CA THR A 77 -6.32 -3.80 -19.57
C THR A 77 -4.94 -3.15 -19.51
N THR A 78 -4.50 -2.70 -18.33
CA THR A 78 -3.17 -2.07 -18.15
C THR A 78 -2.05 -3.06 -18.46
N VAL A 79 -2.14 -4.28 -17.94
CA VAL A 79 -1.15 -5.34 -18.21
C VAL A 79 -1.13 -5.69 -19.69
N GLY A 80 -2.30 -5.99 -20.28
CA GLY A 80 -2.40 -6.33 -21.70
C GLY A 80 -1.91 -5.21 -22.63
N LEU A 81 -2.17 -3.93 -22.28
CA LEU A 81 -1.65 -2.78 -23.03
C LEU A 81 -0.12 -2.70 -22.94
N GLY A 82 0.45 -2.87 -21.72
CA GLY A 82 1.89 -2.85 -21.52
C GLY A 82 2.60 -3.97 -22.25
N ASP A 83 2.06 -5.21 -22.17
CA ASP A 83 2.59 -6.35 -22.92
C ASP A 83 2.49 -6.12 -24.43
N GLY A 84 1.36 -5.62 -24.91
CA GLY A 84 1.16 -5.29 -26.33
C GLY A 84 2.12 -4.22 -26.84
N LEU A 85 2.40 -3.19 -26.06
CA LEU A 85 3.38 -2.16 -26.42
C LEU A 85 4.80 -2.74 -26.51
N ASN A 86 5.20 -3.57 -25.55
CA ASN A 86 6.50 -4.24 -25.60
C ASN A 86 6.61 -5.20 -26.77
N ALA A 87 5.54 -5.95 -27.11
CA ALA A 87 5.49 -6.87 -28.26
C ALA A 87 5.69 -6.17 -29.60
N ILE A 88 5.27 -4.91 -29.75
CA ILE A 88 5.51 -4.10 -30.97
C ILE A 88 6.79 -3.27 -30.89
N GLY A 89 7.70 -3.58 -29.95
CA GLY A 89 9.01 -2.94 -29.82
C GLY A 89 8.99 -1.55 -29.16
N ARG A 90 7.91 -1.20 -28.46
CA ARG A 90 7.86 0.01 -27.62
C ARG A 90 8.23 -0.37 -26.19
N ARG A 91 9.26 0.32 -25.64
CA ARG A 91 9.65 0.10 -24.24
C ARG A 91 8.59 0.71 -23.31
N ALA A 92 7.89 -0.13 -22.58
CA ALA A 92 6.84 0.26 -21.65
C ALA A 92 7.04 -0.42 -20.30
N ALA A 93 6.92 0.37 -19.22
CA ALA A 93 6.78 -0.13 -17.86
C ALA A 93 5.30 -0.09 -17.46
N ILE A 94 4.84 -1.14 -16.81
CA ILE A 94 3.48 -1.24 -16.28
C ILE A 94 3.50 -0.76 -14.84
N CYS A 95 2.60 0.13 -14.45
CA CYS A 95 2.46 0.59 -13.07
C CYS A 95 1.09 0.17 -12.54
N LEU A 96 1.07 -0.59 -11.45
CA LEU A 96 -0.13 -1.11 -10.82
C LEU A 96 -0.18 -0.69 -9.36
N ARG A 97 -1.38 -0.61 -8.81
CA ARG A 97 -1.57 -0.42 -7.38
C ARG A 97 -1.48 -1.77 -6.67
N GLU A 98 -0.80 -1.82 -5.54
CA GLU A 98 -0.74 -3.00 -4.68
C GLU A 98 -2.15 -3.37 -4.16
N PRO A 99 -2.53 -4.66 -4.19
CA PRO A 99 -3.83 -5.10 -3.72
C PRO A 99 -3.90 -5.18 -2.20
N SER A 100 -5.08 -4.87 -1.64
CA SER A 100 -5.43 -5.11 -0.24
C SER A 100 -6.02 -6.51 -0.07
N LEU A 101 -5.79 -7.14 1.09
CA LEU A 101 -6.29 -8.50 1.39
C LEU A 101 -7.82 -8.57 1.39
N GLY A 102 -8.50 -7.55 1.91
CA GLY A 102 -9.96 -7.53 1.96
C GLY A 102 -10.61 -7.74 0.59
N PRO A 103 -10.29 -6.95 -0.44
CA PRO A 103 -10.76 -7.18 -1.81
C PRO A 103 -10.31 -8.52 -2.41
N CYS A 104 -9.10 -9.00 -2.11
CA CYS A 104 -8.60 -10.30 -2.62
C CYS A 104 -9.47 -11.47 -2.17
N PHE A 105 -9.91 -11.47 -0.92
CA PHE A 105 -10.82 -12.47 -0.37
C PHE A 105 -12.31 -12.11 -0.54
N GLY A 106 -12.62 -10.98 -1.19
CA GLY A 106 -13.97 -10.51 -1.47
C GLY A 106 -14.43 -10.85 -2.90
N GLN A 107 -15.53 -10.19 -3.31
CA GLN A 107 -16.12 -10.39 -4.64
C GLN A 107 -15.22 -9.92 -5.80
N LYS A 108 -14.30 -8.97 -5.57
CA LYS A 108 -13.44 -8.42 -6.61
C LYS A 108 -12.23 -9.31 -6.92
N GLY A 109 -11.86 -10.21 -6.01
CA GLY A 109 -10.64 -11.01 -6.16
C GLY A 109 -9.36 -10.18 -6.09
N GLY A 110 -8.25 -10.75 -6.56
CA GLY A 110 -6.93 -10.13 -6.55
C GLY A 110 -6.75 -9.01 -7.59
N ALA A 111 -5.67 -8.25 -7.46
CA ALA A 111 -5.33 -7.14 -8.35
C ALA A 111 -4.14 -7.44 -9.27
N ALA A 112 -3.75 -8.70 -9.41
CA ALA A 112 -2.66 -9.11 -10.29
C ALA A 112 -3.04 -9.16 -11.79
N GLY A 113 -4.27 -8.82 -12.15
CA GLY A 113 -4.84 -9.00 -13.48
C GLY A 113 -5.59 -10.32 -13.59
N GLY A 114 -5.82 -10.83 -14.81
CA GLY A 114 -6.55 -12.09 -15.03
C GLY A 114 -6.26 -12.70 -16.39
N GLY A 115 -6.53 -14.00 -16.52
CA GLY A 115 -6.25 -14.77 -17.73
C GLY A 115 -4.79 -14.69 -18.14
N ARG A 116 -4.54 -14.28 -19.38
CA ARG A 116 -3.19 -14.11 -19.94
C ARG A 116 -2.58 -12.72 -19.65
N ALA A 117 -3.36 -11.77 -19.14
CA ALA A 117 -2.89 -10.42 -18.82
C ALA A 117 -2.78 -10.27 -17.28
N GLN A 118 -1.72 -10.83 -16.70
CA GLN A 118 -1.48 -10.77 -15.28
C GLN A 118 0.00 -10.61 -14.95
N VAL A 119 0.27 -10.04 -13.76
CA VAL A 119 1.60 -9.98 -13.14
C VAL A 119 1.85 -11.18 -12.25
N VAL A 120 3.09 -11.62 -12.18
CA VAL A 120 3.51 -12.81 -11.43
C VAL A 120 4.68 -12.50 -10.49
N PRO A 121 4.76 -13.18 -9.35
CA PRO A 121 3.92 -14.28 -8.84
C PRO A 121 2.61 -13.76 -8.24
N MET A 122 1.46 -14.23 -8.75
CA MET A 122 0.14 -13.75 -8.39
C MET A 122 -0.18 -13.92 -6.89
N GLU A 123 0.16 -15.08 -6.32
CA GLU A 123 -0.12 -15.41 -4.92
C GLU A 123 0.60 -14.45 -3.98
N ASP A 124 1.89 -14.21 -4.20
CA ASP A 124 2.68 -13.30 -3.38
C ASP A 124 2.13 -11.87 -3.46
N ILE A 125 1.84 -11.40 -4.69
CA ILE A 125 1.33 -10.04 -4.94
C ILE A 125 -0.03 -9.83 -4.25
N ASN A 126 -0.92 -10.81 -4.31
CA ASN A 126 -2.26 -10.71 -3.74
C ASN A 126 -2.31 -10.91 -2.21
N LEU A 127 -1.25 -11.37 -1.58
CA LEU A 127 -1.20 -11.63 -0.14
C LEU A 127 -0.32 -10.60 0.59
N HIS A 128 0.88 -11.00 0.99
CA HIS A 128 1.73 -10.15 1.82
C HIS A 128 2.82 -9.41 1.03
N PHE A 129 2.97 -9.73 -0.21
CA PHE A 129 3.88 -9.18 -1.21
C PHE A 129 5.29 -8.87 -0.67
N THR A 130 5.58 -7.59 -0.37
CA THR A 130 6.83 -7.11 0.24
C THR A 130 6.60 -6.48 1.61
N GLY A 131 5.37 -6.51 2.13
CA GLY A 131 5.02 -6.04 3.47
C GLY A 131 4.58 -4.59 3.57
N ASP A 132 4.33 -3.90 2.45
CA ASP A 132 4.01 -2.47 2.45
C ASP A 132 2.66 -2.17 3.14
N PHE A 133 1.62 -2.98 2.90
CA PHE A 133 0.36 -2.85 3.65
C PHE A 133 0.52 -3.15 5.14
N HIS A 134 1.39 -4.09 5.50
CA HIS A 134 1.71 -4.34 6.91
C HIS A 134 2.39 -3.12 7.55
N ALA A 135 3.32 -2.47 6.85
CA ALA A 135 3.97 -1.24 7.32
C ALA A 135 2.96 -0.11 7.57
N ILE A 136 2.02 0.10 6.63
CA ILE A 136 0.94 1.09 6.77
C ILE A 136 0.04 0.75 7.97
N THR A 137 -0.40 -0.51 8.08
CA THR A 137 -1.21 -0.98 9.21
C THR A 137 -0.51 -0.73 10.54
N SER A 138 0.79 -1.05 10.61
CA SER A 138 1.60 -0.89 11.81
C SER A 138 1.78 0.57 12.20
N ALA A 139 2.11 1.45 11.25
CA ALA A 139 2.25 2.88 11.50
C ALA A 139 0.92 3.53 11.93
N HIS A 140 -0.19 3.15 11.31
CA HIS A 140 -1.52 3.63 11.65
C HIS A 140 -1.92 3.23 13.07
N ASN A 141 -1.76 1.96 13.40
CA ASN A 141 -2.14 1.41 14.70
C ASN A 141 -1.17 1.85 15.81
N LEU A 142 0.10 2.12 15.50
CA LEU A 142 1.03 2.75 16.43
C LEU A 142 0.49 4.12 16.88
N LEU A 143 0.07 4.97 15.93
CA LEU A 143 -0.52 6.27 16.26
C LEU A 143 -1.79 6.12 17.12
N ALA A 144 -2.67 5.16 16.79
CA ALA A 144 -3.87 4.88 17.59
C ALA A 144 -3.53 4.43 19.01
N ALA A 145 -2.52 3.56 19.17
CA ALA A 145 -2.04 3.13 20.48
C ALA A 145 -1.41 4.28 21.28
N MET A 146 -0.66 5.17 20.62
CA MET A 146 -0.08 6.34 21.25
C MET A 146 -1.15 7.33 21.75
N VAL A 147 -2.25 7.50 21.01
CA VAL A 147 -3.40 8.30 21.46
C VAL A 147 -3.98 7.75 22.76
N ASP A 148 -4.30 6.45 22.79
CA ASP A 148 -4.87 5.82 23.99
C ASP A 148 -3.90 5.83 25.17
N ASN A 149 -2.62 5.59 24.91
CA ASN A 149 -1.57 5.66 25.94
C ASN A 149 -1.39 7.08 26.48
N HIS A 150 -1.46 8.10 25.62
CA HIS A 150 -1.41 9.50 26.04
C HIS A 150 -2.57 9.87 26.97
N ILE A 151 -3.79 9.46 26.63
CA ILE A 151 -4.99 9.67 27.46
C ILE A 151 -4.82 8.98 28.81
N HIS A 152 -4.32 7.74 28.84
CA HIS A 152 -4.13 6.94 30.05
C HIS A 152 -3.09 7.56 31.01
N TRP A 153 -1.96 8.05 30.50
CA TRP A 153 -0.85 8.58 31.30
C TRP A 153 -0.92 10.09 31.53
N GLY A 154 -2.10 10.59 31.84
CA GLY A 154 -2.28 11.96 32.34
C GLY A 154 -2.69 13.00 31.31
N ASN A 155 -2.80 12.63 30.02
CA ASN A 155 -3.40 13.46 28.97
C ASN A 155 -2.91 14.93 28.95
N ALA A 156 -1.60 15.13 28.97
CA ALA A 156 -0.99 16.48 29.07
C ALA A 156 -1.43 17.42 27.93
N LEU A 157 -1.83 16.87 26.77
CA LEU A 157 -2.34 17.66 25.64
C LEU A 157 -3.83 18.05 25.78
N GLY A 158 -4.54 17.53 26.79
CA GLY A 158 -5.95 17.85 27.04
C GLY A 158 -6.89 17.30 25.94
N LEU A 159 -6.53 16.19 25.31
CA LEU A 159 -7.37 15.54 24.30
C LEU A 159 -8.68 15.07 24.94
N ASP A 160 -9.84 15.46 24.39
CA ASP A 160 -11.14 14.96 24.82
C ASP A 160 -11.35 13.54 24.30
N PRO A 161 -11.44 12.50 25.16
CA PRO A 161 -11.60 11.13 24.73
C PRO A 161 -12.84 10.87 23.86
N ARG A 162 -13.86 11.73 23.96
CA ARG A 162 -15.08 11.68 23.14
C ARG A 162 -14.90 12.30 21.76
N ARG A 163 -13.75 12.95 21.53
CA ARG A 163 -13.44 13.66 20.29
C ARG A 163 -12.18 13.11 19.61
N VAL A 164 -11.79 11.88 19.94
CA VAL A 164 -10.78 11.14 19.20
C VAL A 164 -11.38 10.71 17.87
N VAL A 165 -10.77 11.15 16.77
CA VAL A 165 -11.23 10.84 15.40
C VAL A 165 -10.38 9.77 14.72
N TRP A 166 -9.19 9.50 15.27
CA TRP A 166 -8.28 8.49 14.74
C TRP A 166 -8.71 7.10 15.19
N ARG A 167 -9.19 6.30 14.24
CA ARG A 167 -9.60 4.91 14.46
C ARG A 167 -8.39 3.98 14.31
N ARG A 168 -8.60 2.69 14.39
CA ARG A 168 -7.61 1.66 14.03
C ARG A 168 -7.86 1.17 12.61
N VAL A 169 -6.92 0.38 12.08
CA VAL A 169 -7.11 -0.29 10.79
C VAL A 169 -6.75 -1.76 10.87
N VAL A 170 -7.40 -2.54 10.00
CA VAL A 170 -7.08 -3.94 9.71
C VAL A 170 -7.21 -4.15 8.21
N ASP A 171 -6.31 -4.91 7.61
CA ASP A 171 -6.38 -5.16 6.15
C ASP A 171 -7.34 -6.32 5.84
N MET A 172 -8.56 -6.17 6.30
CA MET A 172 -9.65 -7.12 6.10
C MET A 172 -11.00 -6.40 6.14
N ASN A 173 -11.98 -6.89 5.37
CA ASN A 173 -13.35 -6.42 5.47
C ASN A 173 -14.06 -7.11 6.66
N ASP A 174 -13.96 -6.52 7.85
CA ASP A 174 -14.62 -7.04 9.06
C ASP A 174 -15.73 -6.10 9.51
N ARG A 175 -16.98 -6.56 9.33
CA ARG A 175 -18.16 -5.79 9.70
C ARG A 175 -18.32 -5.66 11.20
N ALA A 176 -17.90 -6.67 11.97
CA ALA A 176 -18.07 -6.71 13.43
C ALA A 176 -17.16 -5.68 14.13
N LEU A 177 -16.06 -5.28 13.49
CA LEU A 177 -15.10 -4.32 14.04
C LEU A 177 -15.38 -2.85 13.66
N ARG A 178 -16.46 -2.58 12.90
CA ARG A 178 -16.74 -1.21 12.43
C ARG A 178 -17.02 -0.26 13.57
N ASP A 179 -17.79 -0.72 14.57
CA ASP A 179 -18.12 0.06 15.74
C ASP A 179 -17.98 -0.83 16.98
N ILE A 180 -17.03 -0.47 17.85
CA ILE A 180 -16.66 -1.22 19.04
C ILE A 180 -16.41 -0.28 20.22
N VAL A 181 -16.38 -0.83 21.41
CA VAL A 181 -15.90 -0.16 22.62
C VAL A 181 -14.53 -0.72 22.97
N VAL A 182 -13.53 0.16 23.11
CA VAL A 182 -12.17 -0.22 23.54
C VAL A 182 -11.97 0.10 25.03
N SER A 183 -10.87 -0.42 25.61
CA SER A 183 -10.43 -0.18 26.99
C SER A 183 -11.40 -0.67 28.06
N LEU A 184 -12.15 -1.73 27.78
CA LEU A 184 -12.92 -2.46 28.80
C LEU A 184 -11.99 -3.25 29.72
N GLY A 185 -12.43 -3.54 30.94
CA GLY A 185 -11.68 -4.35 31.91
C GLY A 185 -11.06 -3.58 33.09
N GLY A 186 -11.47 -2.34 33.28
CA GLY A 186 -11.09 -1.52 34.43
C GLY A 186 -9.99 -0.50 34.17
N PRO A 187 -9.60 0.26 35.21
CA PRO A 187 -8.72 1.44 35.07
C PRO A 187 -7.34 1.14 34.45
N SER A 188 -6.81 -0.07 34.61
CA SER A 188 -5.51 -0.48 34.02
C SER A 188 -5.55 -0.55 32.50
N ASN A 189 -6.74 -0.68 31.89
CA ASN A 189 -6.93 -0.81 30.45
C ASN A 189 -7.21 0.53 29.75
N GLY A 190 -7.23 1.63 30.48
CA GLY A 190 -7.47 2.96 29.95
C GLY A 190 -8.91 3.41 30.10
N MET A 191 -9.32 4.40 29.30
CA MET A 191 -10.64 5.01 29.34
C MET A 191 -11.55 4.38 28.28
N PRO A 192 -12.70 3.75 28.66
CA PRO A 192 -13.65 3.19 27.71
C PRO A 192 -14.18 4.26 26.75
N ARG A 193 -14.13 3.98 25.46
CA ARG A 193 -14.69 4.86 24.41
C ARG A 193 -15.12 4.08 23.17
N GLU A 194 -16.06 4.64 22.44
CA GLU A 194 -16.42 4.13 21.12
C GLU A 194 -15.30 4.40 20.11
N THR A 195 -15.06 3.46 19.23
CA THR A 195 -14.13 3.55 18.10
C THR A 195 -14.45 2.43 17.10
N GLY A 196 -13.51 2.09 16.23
CA GLY A 196 -13.64 0.96 15.32
C GLY A 196 -12.40 0.74 14.51
N PHE A 197 -12.51 -0.18 13.56
CA PHE A 197 -11.48 -0.47 12.57
C PHE A 197 -11.98 -0.13 11.17
N ASP A 198 -11.20 0.66 10.45
CA ASP A 198 -11.36 0.85 9.02
C ASP A 198 -10.45 -0.14 8.27
N ILE A 199 -10.68 -0.33 6.98
CA ILE A 199 -9.76 -1.15 6.18
C ILE A 199 -8.46 -0.38 5.92
N THR A 200 -7.30 -1.05 5.97
CA THR A 200 -5.99 -0.42 5.81
C THR A 200 -5.88 0.44 4.55
N VAL A 201 -6.47 0.01 3.45
CA VAL A 201 -6.46 0.75 2.18
C VAL A 201 -7.17 2.11 2.25
N ALA A 202 -8.03 2.35 3.24
CA ALA A 202 -8.68 3.64 3.51
C ALA A 202 -7.89 4.52 4.50
N SER A 203 -6.72 4.08 4.96
CA SER A 203 -5.88 4.85 5.87
C SER A 203 -5.40 6.16 5.24
N GLU A 204 -5.46 7.26 6.01
CA GLU A 204 -4.83 8.52 5.63
C GLU A 204 -3.31 8.36 5.42
N ILE A 205 -2.66 7.47 6.19
CA ILE A 205 -1.23 7.17 6.02
C ILE A 205 -0.95 6.61 4.62
N MET A 206 -1.82 5.75 4.09
CA MET A 206 -1.68 5.27 2.73
C MET A 206 -1.70 6.43 1.71
N ALA A 207 -2.64 7.37 1.85
CA ALA A 207 -2.70 8.54 0.98
C ALA A 207 -1.45 9.43 1.14
N ILE A 208 -0.93 9.57 2.36
CA ILE A 208 0.30 10.31 2.63
C ILE A 208 1.51 9.64 1.94
N VAL A 209 1.68 8.32 2.09
CA VAL A 209 2.77 7.57 1.43
C VAL A 209 2.68 7.73 -0.09
N CYS A 210 1.46 7.66 -0.64
CA CYS A 210 1.22 7.87 -2.09
C CYS A 210 1.67 9.25 -2.61
N LEU A 211 1.68 10.28 -1.76
CA LEU A 211 1.94 11.65 -2.15
C LEU A 211 3.29 12.19 -1.66
N ALA A 212 3.97 11.48 -0.79
CA ALA A 212 5.24 11.92 -0.22
C ALA A 212 6.38 11.77 -1.24
N SER A 213 7.15 12.85 -1.41
CA SER A 213 8.29 12.87 -2.32
C SER A 213 9.54 12.18 -1.75
N ASP A 214 9.72 12.29 -0.43
CA ASP A 214 10.87 11.75 0.30
C ASP A 214 10.51 11.53 1.79
N ILE A 215 11.46 11.07 2.59
CA ILE A 215 11.25 10.80 4.02
C ILE A 215 10.95 12.09 4.81
N ALA A 216 11.57 13.21 4.45
CA ALA A 216 11.34 14.48 5.16
C ALA A 216 9.92 15.01 4.89
N ASP A 217 9.45 14.92 3.63
CA ASP A 217 8.07 15.26 3.26
C ASP A 217 7.07 14.27 3.89
N LEU A 218 7.42 12.97 3.94
CA LEU A 218 6.62 11.96 4.66
C LEU A 218 6.43 12.36 6.13
N GLU A 219 7.50 12.65 6.86
CA GLU A 219 7.44 13.08 8.27
C GLU A 219 6.61 14.35 8.44
N ALA A 220 6.81 15.34 7.58
CA ALA A 220 6.07 16.59 7.62
C ALA A 220 4.56 16.37 7.39
N ARG A 221 4.18 15.48 6.49
CA ARG A 221 2.76 15.12 6.24
C ARG A 221 2.18 14.32 7.38
N LEU A 222 2.88 13.30 7.89
CA LEU A 222 2.46 12.52 9.05
C LEU A 222 2.21 13.41 10.26
N GLY A 223 3.06 14.43 10.48
CA GLY A 223 2.93 15.37 11.59
C GLY A 223 1.61 16.15 11.58
N ARG A 224 1.00 16.37 10.42
CA ARG A 224 -0.26 17.12 10.28
C ARG A 224 -1.52 16.27 10.50
N ILE A 225 -1.41 14.97 10.64
CA ILE A 225 -2.54 14.09 10.93
C ILE A 225 -3.23 14.56 12.21
N VAL A 226 -4.52 14.83 12.13
CA VAL A 226 -5.35 15.19 13.28
C VAL A 226 -5.86 13.90 13.93
N VAL A 227 -5.50 13.70 15.20
CA VAL A 227 -5.92 12.51 15.96
C VAL A 227 -7.19 12.74 16.78
N GLY A 228 -7.52 13.98 17.06
CA GLY A 228 -8.69 14.37 17.83
C GLY A 228 -8.66 15.84 18.21
N TYR A 229 -9.54 16.23 19.13
CA TYR A 229 -9.73 17.63 19.52
C TYR A 229 -9.74 17.77 21.04
N ARG A 230 -9.31 18.93 21.53
CA ARG A 230 -9.48 19.35 22.93
C ARG A 230 -10.92 19.80 23.19
N GLN A 231 -11.22 20.10 24.46
CA GLN A 231 -12.55 20.61 24.83
C GLN A 231 -12.90 21.95 24.15
N ASP A 232 -11.90 22.81 23.93
CA ASP A 232 -12.03 24.09 23.21
C ASP A 232 -12.09 23.94 21.69
N ARG A 233 -12.12 22.69 21.18
CA ARG A 233 -12.14 22.29 19.77
C ARG A 233 -10.84 22.53 18.99
N SER A 234 -9.76 22.92 19.65
CA SER A 234 -8.45 22.96 19.00
C SER A 234 -7.97 21.54 18.66
N ALA A 235 -7.35 21.36 17.48
CA ALA A 235 -6.86 20.06 17.04
C ALA A 235 -5.65 19.60 17.85
N VAL A 236 -5.54 18.27 18.00
CA VAL A 236 -4.34 17.57 18.45
C VAL A 236 -3.82 16.74 17.29
N THR A 237 -2.53 16.82 16.99
CA THR A 237 -1.91 16.20 15.84
C THR A 237 -0.94 15.08 16.22
N ALA A 238 -0.52 14.30 15.23
CA ALA A 238 0.53 13.29 15.42
C ALA A 238 1.87 13.92 15.83
N ALA A 239 2.16 15.15 15.39
CA ALA A 239 3.35 15.90 15.82
C ALA A 239 3.27 16.26 17.31
N ASP A 240 2.11 16.66 17.83
CA ASP A 240 1.91 16.93 19.25
C ASP A 240 2.20 15.70 20.12
N LEU A 241 1.87 14.51 19.61
CA LEU A 241 2.17 13.22 20.24
C LEU A 241 3.61 12.74 20.03
N LYS A 242 4.40 13.44 19.22
CA LYS A 242 5.78 13.07 18.83
C LYS A 242 5.85 11.68 18.16
N ALA A 243 4.83 11.33 17.39
CA ALA A 243 4.69 10.01 16.75
C ALA A 243 5.43 9.90 15.41
N THR A 244 5.73 11.02 14.75
CA THR A 244 6.15 11.09 13.35
C THR A 244 7.37 10.25 13.02
N GLY A 245 8.46 10.37 13.80
CA GLY A 245 9.69 9.62 13.53
C GLY A 245 9.51 8.10 13.63
N ALA A 246 8.74 7.62 14.63
CA ALA A 246 8.45 6.20 14.76
C ALA A 246 7.57 5.67 13.60
N MET A 247 6.59 6.47 13.17
CA MET A 247 5.75 6.15 12.01
C MET A 247 6.58 6.12 10.72
N ALA A 248 7.44 7.12 10.48
CA ALA A 248 8.31 7.19 9.31
C ALA A 248 9.30 6.02 9.26
N ALA A 249 9.85 5.60 10.41
CA ALA A 249 10.72 4.43 10.50
C ALA A 249 10.01 3.14 10.06
N LEU A 250 8.75 2.95 10.43
CA LEU A 250 7.94 1.81 9.99
C LEU A 250 7.63 1.84 8.49
N LEU A 251 7.54 3.03 7.90
CA LEU A 251 7.13 3.24 6.51
C LEU A 251 8.31 3.33 5.53
N ARG A 252 9.55 3.36 6.02
CA ARG A 252 10.75 3.58 5.21
C ARG A 252 10.81 2.71 3.97
N ASP A 253 10.63 1.39 4.14
CA ASP A 253 10.75 0.44 3.05
C ASP A 253 9.49 0.43 2.14
N ALA A 254 8.33 0.84 2.66
CA ALA A 254 7.10 1.03 1.87
C ALA A 254 7.16 2.23 0.91
N MET A 255 8.14 3.12 1.07
CA MET A 255 8.43 4.21 0.13
C MET A 255 9.17 3.76 -1.13
N LEU A 256 9.64 2.51 -1.18
CA LEU A 256 10.37 1.97 -2.32
C LEU A 256 9.41 1.21 -3.25
N PRO A 257 9.43 1.48 -4.57
CA PRO A 257 8.58 0.77 -5.51
C PRO A 257 8.97 -0.71 -5.63
N ASN A 258 7.97 -1.56 -5.78
CA ASN A 258 8.15 -2.99 -6.00
C ASN A 258 8.26 -3.28 -7.48
N LEU A 259 9.25 -4.07 -7.89
CA LEU A 259 9.43 -4.57 -9.24
C LEU A 259 9.03 -6.04 -9.31
N VAL A 260 8.18 -6.37 -10.29
CA VAL A 260 7.73 -7.70 -10.66
C VAL A 260 7.68 -7.82 -12.18
N GLN A 261 7.13 -8.90 -12.71
CA GLN A 261 7.02 -9.14 -14.14
C GLN A 261 5.63 -9.60 -14.55
N THR A 262 5.28 -9.41 -15.82
CA THR A 262 4.09 -10.02 -16.41
C THR A 262 4.36 -11.48 -16.81
N LEU A 263 3.32 -12.20 -17.25
CA LEU A 263 3.48 -13.53 -17.87
C LEU A 263 4.41 -13.51 -19.09
N GLU A 264 4.49 -12.39 -19.79
CA GLU A 264 5.36 -12.14 -20.94
C GLU A 264 6.77 -11.66 -20.53
N ASN A 265 7.09 -11.70 -19.22
CA ASN A 265 8.32 -11.22 -18.60
C ASN A 265 8.60 -9.72 -18.80
N ASN A 266 7.60 -8.91 -19.08
CA ASN A 266 7.75 -7.46 -19.13
C ASN A 266 7.76 -6.86 -17.71
N PRO A 267 8.51 -5.76 -17.50
CA PRO A 267 8.61 -5.17 -16.18
C PRO A 267 7.30 -4.52 -15.75
N ALA A 268 6.92 -4.79 -14.52
CA ALA A 268 5.79 -4.17 -13.86
C ALA A 268 6.20 -3.64 -12.49
N LEU A 269 5.85 -2.40 -12.21
CA LEU A 269 6.01 -1.78 -10.90
C LEU A 269 4.68 -1.88 -10.15
N SER A 270 4.75 -2.40 -8.94
CA SER A 270 3.60 -2.37 -8.03
C SER A 270 3.88 -1.33 -6.97
N LEU A 271 3.03 -0.33 -6.93
CA LEU A 271 3.23 0.86 -6.11
C LEU A 271 2.08 0.99 -5.12
N ILE A 272 2.39 1.30 -3.86
CA ILE A 272 1.42 1.90 -2.96
C ILE A 272 1.20 3.35 -3.38
N HIS A 273 2.27 4.03 -3.78
CA HIS A 273 2.24 5.40 -4.29
C HIS A 273 2.30 5.42 -5.84
N ILE A 274 1.64 6.38 -6.42
CA ILE A 274 1.58 6.65 -7.86
C ILE A 274 2.48 7.86 -8.15
#